data_fb9e754655c1b6cb9c10b34242e583d0
#
_entry.id   fb9e754655c1b6cb9c10b34242e583d0
#
_cell.length_a   1.000
_cell.length_b   1.000
_cell.length_c   1.000
_cell.angle_alpha   90.00
_cell.angle_beta   90.00
_cell.angle_gamma   90.00
#
_symmetry.space_group_name_H-M   'P 1'
#
loop_
_entity.id
_entity.type
_entity.pdbx_description
1 polymer ?
#
loop_
_entity_poly.entity_id
_entity_poly.type
_entity_poly.pdbx_seq_one_letter_code
_entity_poly.pdbx_strand_id
1 'polypeptide(L)'
;MGSNISFLYTRVNHAADLLNCKPCDILHYASLGIIELCLFVDGLRGSLIINDENDVDYCEGWFRKRWVSKMNATVAITKSSIFRFDFKWEEEDYAVDYLKKIRESAFKVYKDERYWYPSKEKSVKYANVYTDDGTMNGLWAVYPQACLEIEKYGKYKLSNLDLHPADADEDCIVEQAICDDTDFNYTITLDDLWITFEQFEKI
;
A
#
# COMPACT_ATOMS: atom_id res chain seq x y z
N MET A 1 -25.12 -0.09 -26.43
CA MET A 1 -25.70 -0.64 -25.20
C MET A 1 -24.55 -0.72 -24.21
N GLY A 2 -24.43 0.25 -23.32
CA GLY A 2 -23.40 0.22 -22.29
C GLY A 2 -23.80 -0.82 -21.25
N SER A 3 -23.05 -1.92 -21.14
CA SER A 3 -23.15 -2.80 -19.98
C SER A 3 -22.77 -1.99 -18.74
N ASN A 4 -23.70 -1.82 -17.80
CA ASN A 4 -23.36 -1.29 -16.47
C ASN A 4 -22.43 -2.32 -15.80
N ILE A 5 -21.11 -2.13 -15.97
CA ILE A 5 -20.11 -2.91 -15.27
C ILE A 5 -20.13 -2.38 -13.85
N SER A 6 -20.51 -3.22 -12.88
CA SER A 6 -20.57 -2.87 -11.47
C SER A 6 -19.65 -3.81 -10.69
N PHE A 7 -18.39 -3.46 -10.58
CA PHE A 7 -17.47 -4.07 -9.63
C PHE A 7 -16.59 -3.00 -8.99
N LEU A 8 -16.13 -3.23 -7.77
CA LEU A 8 -15.13 -2.37 -7.12
C LEU A 8 -13.72 -2.76 -7.56
N TYR A 9 -13.50 -4.06 -7.75
CA TYR A 9 -12.24 -4.65 -8.22
C TYR A 9 -12.51 -6.03 -8.81
N THR A 10 -11.60 -6.52 -9.65
CA THR A 10 -11.70 -7.84 -10.27
C THR A 10 -10.30 -8.41 -10.57
N ARG A 11 -10.23 -9.71 -10.84
CA ARG A 11 -9.01 -10.34 -11.34
C ARG A 11 -8.67 -9.82 -12.73
N VAL A 12 -7.37 -9.71 -13.04
CA VAL A 12 -6.87 -9.24 -14.34
C VAL A 12 -7.43 -10.08 -15.50
N ASN A 13 -7.51 -11.40 -15.35
CA ASN A 13 -8.08 -12.29 -16.36
C ASN A 13 -9.53 -11.93 -16.68
N HIS A 14 -10.36 -11.67 -15.65
CA HIS A 14 -11.75 -11.28 -15.87
C HIS A 14 -11.89 -9.86 -16.47
N ALA A 15 -11.02 -8.93 -16.05
CA ALA A 15 -10.96 -7.61 -16.67
C ALA A 15 -10.65 -7.69 -18.17
N ALA A 16 -9.72 -8.57 -18.56
CA ALA A 16 -9.38 -8.80 -19.96
C ALA A 16 -10.55 -9.34 -20.78
N ASP A 17 -11.34 -10.26 -20.20
CA ASP A 17 -12.58 -10.74 -20.85
C ASP A 17 -13.57 -9.60 -21.07
N LEU A 18 -13.76 -8.71 -20.08
CA LEU A 18 -14.66 -7.56 -20.19
C LEU A 18 -14.21 -6.54 -21.25
N LEU A 19 -12.89 -6.33 -21.38
CA LEU A 19 -12.28 -5.42 -22.36
C LEU A 19 -12.10 -6.06 -23.74
N ASN A 20 -12.38 -7.37 -23.88
CA ASN A 20 -12.09 -8.14 -25.07
C ASN A 20 -10.62 -8.02 -25.54
N CYS A 21 -9.70 -8.07 -24.59
CA CYS A 21 -8.26 -8.06 -24.80
C CYS A 21 -7.60 -9.26 -24.13
N LYS A 22 -6.27 -9.38 -24.22
CA LYS A 22 -5.53 -10.42 -23.50
C LYS A 22 -5.09 -9.93 -22.14
N PRO A 23 -5.00 -10.81 -21.11
CA PRO A 23 -4.47 -10.41 -19.80
C PRO A 23 -3.05 -9.81 -19.86
N CYS A 24 -2.21 -10.26 -20.79
CA CYS A 24 -0.88 -9.69 -21.01
C CYS A 24 -0.92 -8.24 -21.52
N ASP A 25 -1.99 -7.81 -22.20
CA ASP A 25 -2.10 -6.43 -22.66
C ASP A 25 -2.33 -5.50 -21.44
N ILE A 26 -3.16 -5.93 -20.47
CA ILE A 26 -3.36 -5.22 -19.20
C ILE A 26 -2.05 -5.18 -18.39
N LEU A 27 -1.35 -6.32 -18.30
CA LEU A 27 -0.06 -6.42 -17.63
C LEU A 27 0.99 -5.49 -18.25
N HIS A 28 0.96 -5.36 -19.57
CA HIS A 28 1.85 -4.44 -20.28
C HIS A 28 1.60 -2.97 -19.90
N TYR A 29 0.34 -2.53 -19.84
CA TYR A 29 0.02 -1.18 -19.36
C TYR A 29 0.51 -0.94 -17.92
N ALA A 30 0.41 -1.94 -17.06
CA ALA A 30 0.92 -1.85 -15.70
C ALA A 30 2.45 -1.81 -15.64
N SER A 31 3.13 -2.58 -16.50
CA SER A 31 4.61 -2.55 -16.59
C SER A 31 5.15 -1.20 -17.08
N LEU A 32 4.33 -0.44 -17.79
CA LEU A 32 4.63 0.94 -18.21
C LEU A 32 4.22 2.00 -17.18
N GLY A 33 3.58 1.60 -16.08
CA GLY A 33 3.07 2.53 -15.05
C GLY A 33 1.86 3.36 -15.50
N ILE A 34 1.13 2.93 -16.53
CA ILE A 34 -0.08 3.61 -17.01
C ILE A 34 -1.25 3.33 -16.07
N ILE A 35 -1.30 2.11 -15.56
CA ILE A 35 -2.28 1.64 -14.58
C ILE A 35 -1.55 0.96 -13.42
N GLU A 36 -2.25 0.79 -12.31
CA GLU A 36 -1.79 0.00 -11.17
C GLU A 36 -2.49 -1.36 -11.16
N LEU A 37 -1.71 -2.42 -10.90
CA LEU A 37 -2.24 -3.73 -10.54
C LEU A 37 -1.94 -4.01 -9.08
N CYS A 38 -2.82 -4.78 -8.45
CA CYS A 38 -2.80 -4.96 -7.01
C CYS A 38 -2.70 -6.44 -6.63
N LEU A 39 -2.19 -6.68 -5.41
CA LEU A 39 -2.38 -7.94 -4.70
C LEU A 39 -3.53 -7.77 -3.72
N PHE A 40 -4.36 -8.79 -3.59
CA PHE A 40 -5.29 -8.89 -2.48
C PHE A 40 -4.57 -9.57 -1.32
N VAL A 41 -4.41 -8.83 -0.23
CA VAL A 41 -3.76 -9.31 0.99
C VAL A 41 -4.75 -9.38 2.15
N ASP A 42 -4.58 -10.34 3.03
CA ASP A 42 -5.41 -10.55 4.20
C ASP A 42 -4.51 -10.87 5.41
N GLY A 43 -4.34 -9.87 6.28
CA GLY A 43 -3.54 -10.01 7.49
C GLY A 43 -2.03 -10.09 7.26
N LEU A 44 -1.52 -9.56 6.13
CA LEU A 44 -0.08 -9.52 5.87
C LEU A 44 0.60 -8.53 6.82
N ARG A 45 1.56 -9.01 7.62
CA ARG A 45 2.29 -8.16 8.57
C ARG A 45 3.26 -7.21 7.86
N GLY A 46 3.36 -6.01 8.39
CA GLY A 46 4.28 -5.01 7.87
C GLY A 46 4.16 -3.67 8.58
N SER A 47 4.98 -2.73 8.13
CA SER A 47 5.03 -1.35 8.60
C SER A 47 4.72 -0.39 7.45
N LEU A 48 4.15 0.77 7.74
CA LEU A 48 3.93 1.82 6.74
C LEU A 48 5.11 2.77 6.72
N ILE A 49 5.49 3.21 5.53
CA ILE A 49 6.36 4.37 5.33
C ILE A 49 5.50 5.57 4.98
N ILE A 50 5.69 6.64 5.72
CA ILE A 50 4.95 7.88 5.58
C ILE A 50 5.88 8.94 4.99
N ASN A 51 5.36 9.78 4.11
CA ASN A 51 6.09 10.91 3.56
C ASN A 51 6.52 11.86 4.70
N ASP A 52 7.81 12.13 4.80
CA ASP A 52 8.45 12.90 5.87
C ASP A 52 8.31 14.42 5.72
N GLU A 53 7.78 14.90 4.58
CA GLU A 53 7.47 16.32 4.40
C GLU A 53 6.37 16.81 5.34
N ASN A 54 5.63 15.87 5.93
CA ASN A 54 4.53 16.16 6.84
C ASN A 54 5.00 16.11 8.29
N ASP A 55 4.61 17.11 9.08
CA ASP A 55 4.82 17.05 10.52
C ASP A 55 3.93 15.99 11.20
N VAL A 56 4.30 15.65 12.44
CA VAL A 56 3.61 14.61 13.23
C VAL A 56 2.13 14.95 13.45
N ASP A 57 1.81 16.23 13.68
CA ASP A 57 0.44 16.67 13.96
C ASP A 57 -0.44 16.54 12.71
N TYR A 58 0.13 16.81 11.53
CA TYR A 58 -0.55 16.58 10.26
C TYR A 58 -0.83 15.09 10.03
N CYS A 59 0.18 14.24 10.21
CA CYS A 59 0.04 12.79 10.06
C CYS A 59 -1.03 12.22 11.01
N GLU A 60 -1.01 12.63 12.27
CA GLU A 60 -2.03 12.23 13.26
C GLU A 60 -3.43 12.68 12.81
N GLY A 61 -3.57 13.91 12.35
CA GLY A 61 -4.84 14.44 11.84
C GLY A 61 -5.35 13.68 10.62
N TRP A 62 -4.43 13.27 9.74
CA TRP A 62 -4.75 12.50 8.55
C TRP A 62 -5.29 11.11 8.91
N PHE A 63 -4.62 10.36 9.80
CA PHE A 63 -5.07 9.06 10.28
C PHE A 63 -6.42 9.17 11.03
N ARG A 64 -6.62 10.19 11.86
CA ARG A 64 -7.89 10.39 12.58
C ARG A 64 -9.11 10.44 11.69
N LYS A 65 -9.00 11.07 10.53
CA LYS A 65 -10.10 11.20 9.55
C LYS A 65 -10.46 9.87 8.88
N ARG A 66 -9.53 8.92 8.88
CA ARG A 66 -9.62 7.67 8.12
C ARG A 66 -9.87 6.42 8.99
N TRP A 67 -10.18 6.58 10.27
CA TRP A 67 -10.52 5.47 11.14
C TRP A 67 -11.77 4.73 10.68
N VAL A 68 -11.63 3.41 10.41
CA VAL A 68 -12.74 2.48 10.16
C VAL A 68 -13.22 1.88 11.47
N SER A 69 -12.29 1.50 12.34
CA SER A 69 -12.61 0.93 13.65
C SER A 69 -11.59 1.38 14.69
N LYS A 70 -12.05 2.13 15.68
CA LYS A 70 -11.21 2.54 16.81
C LYS A 70 -10.83 1.36 17.70
N MET A 71 -11.78 0.42 17.91
CA MET A 71 -11.54 -0.75 18.77
C MET A 71 -10.45 -1.67 18.24
N ASN A 72 -10.30 -1.78 16.92
CA ASN A 72 -9.35 -2.67 16.28
C ASN A 72 -8.18 -1.91 15.64
N ALA A 73 -7.98 -0.64 16.00
CA ALA A 73 -6.93 0.20 15.46
C ALA A 73 -6.82 0.15 13.91
N THR A 74 -7.97 0.12 13.22
CA THR A 74 -8.04 -0.08 11.77
C THR A 74 -8.29 1.23 11.05
N VAL A 75 -7.48 1.52 10.05
CA VAL A 75 -7.49 2.73 9.23
C VAL A 75 -7.69 2.38 7.76
N ALA A 76 -8.56 3.08 7.07
CA ALA A 76 -8.63 3.04 5.61
C ALA A 76 -7.57 3.99 5.06
N ILE A 77 -6.48 3.45 4.52
CA ILE A 77 -5.46 4.25 3.85
C ILE A 77 -6.05 4.83 2.56
N THR A 78 -6.70 3.97 1.77
CA THR A 78 -7.51 4.35 0.62
C THR A 78 -8.87 3.64 0.69
N LYS A 79 -9.68 3.71 -0.36
CA LYS A 79 -10.92 2.91 -0.48
C LYS A 79 -10.63 1.41 -0.53
N SER A 80 -9.46 1.04 -1.04
CA SER A 80 -9.06 -0.32 -1.35
C SER A 80 -8.05 -0.90 -0.38
N SER A 81 -7.21 -0.05 0.23
CA SER A 81 -6.11 -0.43 1.12
C SER A 81 -6.44 -0.11 2.57
N ILE A 82 -6.37 -1.11 3.42
CA ILE A 82 -6.69 -1.02 4.85
C ILE A 82 -5.48 -1.47 5.65
N PHE A 83 -5.16 -0.74 6.72
CA PHE A 83 -4.11 -1.10 7.66
C PHE A 83 -4.67 -1.20 9.07
N ARG A 84 -4.26 -2.23 9.80
CA ARG A 84 -4.60 -2.42 11.21
C ARG A 84 -3.32 -2.44 12.02
N PHE A 85 -3.16 -1.49 12.93
CA PHE A 85 -2.03 -1.41 13.84
C PHE A 85 -2.10 -2.50 14.92
N ASP A 86 -0.97 -3.10 15.26
CA ASP A 86 -0.83 -4.07 16.33
C ASP A 86 -0.59 -3.36 17.67
N PHE A 87 -1.62 -2.73 18.23
CA PHE A 87 -1.56 -2.17 19.57
C PHE A 87 -2.02 -3.19 20.59
N LYS A 88 -1.22 -3.41 21.63
CA LYS A 88 -1.70 -4.06 22.85
C LYS A 88 -2.48 -3.05 23.67
N TRP A 89 -3.79 -3.21 23.72
CA TRP A 89 -4.65 -2.44 24.59
C TRP A 89 -4.39 -2.85 26.05
N GLU A 90 -3.82 -1.93 26.84
CA GLU A 90 -3.95 -1.99 28.28
C GLU A 90 -5.20 -1.19 28.63
N GLU A 91 -6.13 -1.83 29.34
CA GLU A 91 -7.47 -1.37 29.62
C GLU A 91 -7.48 0.01 30.30
N GLU A 92 -8.43 0.86 29.94
CA GLU A 92 -9.13 1.89 30.72
C GLU A 92 -9.14 3.35 30.26
N ASP A 93 -8.38 3.85 29.26
CA ASP A 93 -8.62 5.24 28.79
C ASP A 93 -8.59 5.38 27.26
N TYR A 94 -9.76 5.11 26.69
CA TYR A 94 -9.96 4.74 25.28
C TYR A 94 -9.72 5.80 24.20
N ALA A 95 -9.57 7.08 24.50
CA ALA A 95 -9.53 8.07 23.41
C ALA A 95 -8.29 8.97 23.41
N VAL A 96 -7.83 9.42 24.55
CA VAL A 96 -6.72 10.40 24.65
C VAL A 96 -5.38 9.70 24.68
N ASP A 97 -5.24 8.61 25.43
CA ASP A 97 -4.01 7.81 25.50
C ASP A 97 -3.72 7.06 24.20
N TYR A 98 -4.75 6.72 23.45
CA TYR A 98 -4.60 6.07 22.16
C TYR A 98 -3.87 6.95 21.13
N LEU A 99 -4.28 8.20 21.03
CA LEU A 99 -3.66 9.16 20.13
C LEU A 99 -2.23 9.52 20.58
N LYS A 100 -1.99 9.51 21.89
CA LYS A 100 -0.66 9.69 22.46
C LYS A 100 0.22 8.46 22.17
N LYS A 101 -0.29 7.24 22.26
CA LYS A 101 0.42 6.01 21.89
C LYS A 101 0.71 5.94 20.39
N ILE A 102 -0.20 6.35 19.50
CA ILE A 102 0.11 6.53 18.08
C ILE A 102 1.25 7.52 17.91
N ARG A 103 1.20 8.66 18.60
CA ARG A 103 2.23 9.68 18.53
C ARG A 103 3.60 9.18 19.04
N GLU A 104 3.62 8.38 20.10
CA GLU A 104 4.85 7.88 20.71
C GLU A 104 5.41 6.64 20.00
N SER A 105 4.56 5.80 19.44
CA SER A 105 4.95 4.54 18.82
C SER A 105 4.95 4.56 17.30
N ALA A 106 3.99 5.21 16.66
CA ALA A 106 3.88 5.24 15.20
C ALA A 106 4.92 6.14 14.52
N PHE A 107 5.56 7.04 15.29
CA PHE A 107 6.51 8.00 14.72
C PHE A 107 7.93 7.82 15.27
N LYS A 108 8.44 6.60 15.23
CA LYS A 108 9.87 6.37 15.40
C LYS A 108 10.60 6.92 14.18
N VAL A 109 11.17 8.11 14.34
CA VAL A 109 12.09 8.66 13.34
C VAL A 109 13.35 7.80 13.38
N TYR A 110 13.45 6.84 12.47
CA TYR A 110 14.71 6.13 12.25
C TYR A 110 15.61 7.04 11.43
N LYS A 111 16.59 7.64 12.08
CA LYS A 111 17.74 8.22 11.39
C LYS A 111 18.61 7.06 10.90
N ASP A 112 18.18 6.38 9.86
CA ASP A 112 19.03 5.38 9.21
C ASP A 112 20.00 6.11 8.29
N GLU A 113 21.25 6.23 8.73
CA GLU A 113 22.33 6.84 7.94
C GLU A 113 22.62 6.09 6.62
N ARG A 114 22.00 4.94 6.39
CA ARG A 114 22.22 4.10 5.20
C ARG A 114 21.47 4.60 3.95
N TYR A 115 20.50 5.51 4.10
CA TYR A 115 19.73 6.08 2.97
C TYR A 115 20.17 7.51 2.63
N TRP A 116 21.48 7.75 2.59
CA TRP A 116 22.01 8.98 2.05
C TRP A 116 22.05 8.92 0.52
N TYR A 117 21.10 9.57 -0.14
CA TYR A 117 21.29 9.96 -1.53
C TYR A 117 21.96 11.35 -1.57
N PRO A 118 23.21 11.45 -2.01
CA PRO A 118 23.84 12.75 -2.21
C PRO A 118 23.23 13.40 -3.45
N SER A 119 22.16 14.17 -3.31
CA SER A 119 21.85 15.17 -4.33
C SER A 119 22.92 16.25 -4.24
N LYS A 120 23.51 16.63 -5.38
CA LYS A 120 24.60 17.61 -5.45
C LYS A 120 24.23 19.02 -4.98
N GLU A 121 22.99 19.27 -4.63
CA GLU A 121 22.49 20.57 -4.19
C GLU A 121 21.63 20.40 -2.94
N LYS A 122 22.23 20.58 -1.79
CA LYS A 122 21.68 20.56 -0.43
C LYS A 122 21.37 19.16 0.09
N SER A 123 22.06 18.79 1.15
CA SER A 123 21.79 17.60 1.97
C SER A 123 20.42 17.71 2.64
N VAL A 124 19.37 17.34 1.92
CA VAL A 124 18.06 17.10 2.53
C VAL A 124 18.17 15.77 3.25
N LYS A 125 18.13 15.80 4.57
CA LYS A 125 18.02 14.58 5.39
C LYS A 125 16.59 14.09 5.25
N TYR A 126 16.36 13.09 4.40
CA TYR A 126 15.08 12.37 4.40
C TYR A 126 15.08 11.47 5.63
N ALA A 127 14.24 11.78 6.59
CA ALA A 127 13.91 10.88 7.67
C ALA A 127 12.69 10.09 7.24
N ASN A 128 12.84 8.83 6.89
CA ASN A 128 11.68 7.97 6.69
C ASN A 128 10.97 7.80 8.03
N VAL A 129 9.70 8.12 8.06
CA VAL A 129 8.85 7.91 9.23
C VAL A 129 8.19 6.56 9.06
N TYR A 130 8.53 5.61 9.94
CA TYR A 130 7.91 4.30 9.98
C TYR A 130 6.79 4.28 11.01
N THR A 131 5.73 3.56 10.70
CA THR A 131 4.74 3.23 11.72
C THR A 131 5.18 2.00 12.51
N ASP A 132 4.55 1.78 13.66
CA ASP A 132 4.62 0.49 14.32
C ASP A 132 4.06 -0.62 13.43
N ASP A 133 4.44 -1.86 13.76
CA ASP A 133 3.97 -3.06 13.08
C ASP A 133 2.45 -3.15 13.07
N GLY A 134 1.94 -3.71 12.01
CA GLY A 134 0.52 -3.91 11.83
C GLY A 134 0.23 -4.94 10.75
N THR A 135 -1.00 -4.97 10.28
CA THR A 135 -1.43 -5.86 9.22
C THR A 135 -2.08 -5.11 8.08
N MET A 136 -1.63 -5.41 6.87
CA MET A 136 -2.22 -4.97 5.61
C MET A 136 -3.41 -5.85 5.25
N ASN A 137 -4.49 -5.24 4.77
CA ASN A 137 -5.70 -5.92 4.31
C ASN A 137 -6.25 -5.21 3.07
N GLY A 138 -6.95 -5.96 2.22
CA GLY A 138 -7.53 -5.44 0.98
C GLY A 138 -6.55 -5.43 -0.18
N LEU A 139 -6.69 -4.45 -1.07
CA LEU A 139 -5.86 -4.33 -2.26
C LEU A 139 -4.69 -3.39 -2.01
N TRP A 140 -3.49 -3.85 -2.39
CA TRP A 140 -2.27 -3.08 -2.33
C TRP A 140 -1.55 -3.19 -3.66
N ALA A 141 -1.17 -2.04 -4.22
CA ALA A 141 -0.60 -1.99 -5.55
C ALA A 141 0.85 -2.49 -5.57
N VAL A 142 1.19 -3.19 -6.64
CA VAL A 142 2.55 -3.65 -6.93
C VAL A 142 3.28 -2.65 -7.81
N TYR A 143 4.57 -2.55 -7.66
CA TYR A 143 5.37 -1.66 -8.50
C TYR A 143 5.39 -2.12 -9.98
N PRO A 144 5.48 -1.19 -10.94
CA PRO A 144 5.58 -1.51 -12.38
C PRO A 144 6.69 -2.49 -12.71
N GLN A 145 7.80 -2.46 -11.96
CA GLN A 145 8.90 -3.40 -12.12
C GLN A 145 8.48 -4.85 -11.87
N ALA A 146 7.62 -5.11 -10.88
CA ALA A 146 7.08 -6.45 -10.63
C ALA A 146 6.22 -6.92 -11.81
N CYS A 147 5.38 -6.03 -12.35
CA CYS A 147 4.57 -6.31 -13.54
C CYS A 147 5.46 -6.62 -14.76
N LEU A 148 6.55 -5.87 -14.95
CA LEU A 148 7.51 -6.11 -16.03
C LEU A 148 8.19 -7.49 -15.90
N GLU A 149 8.52 -7.90 -14.69
CA GLU A 149 9.13 -9.22 -14.47
C GLU A 149 8.14 -10.37 -14.68
N ILE A 150 6.88 -10.18 -14.27
CA ILE A 150 5.79 -11.14 -14.57
C ILE A 150 5.57 -11.23 -16.08
N GLU A 151 5.58 -10.11 -16.80
CA GLU A 151 5.44 -10.08 -18.26
C GLU A 151 6.56 -10.86 -18.95
N LYS A 152 7.81 -10.71 -18.48
CA LYS A 152 9.00 -11.36 -19.08
C LYS A 152 9.18 -12.82 -18.68
N TYR A 153 8.92 -13.15 -17.43
CA TYR A 153 9.30 -14.44 -16.85
C TYR A 153 8.09 -15.26 -16.34
N GLY A 154 6.87 -14.72 -16.46
CA GLY A 154 5.64 -15.34 -15.99
C GLY A 154 5.44 -15.27 -14.47
N LYS A 155 6.41 -14.76 -13.74
CA LYS A 155 6.39 -14.68 -12.28
C LYS A 155 7.34 -13.63 -11.74
N TYR A 156 7.03 -13.13 -10.55
CA TYR A 156 7.90 -12.28 -9.74
C TYR A 156 8.07 -12.88 -8.36
N LYS A 157 9.30 -12.93 -7.86
CA LYS A 157 9.60 -13.40 -6.52
C LYS A 157 9.70 -12.21 -5.59
N LEU A 158 8.79 -12.14 -4.64
CA LEU A 158 8.81 -11.14 -3.59
C LEU A 158 9.83 -11.55 -2.53
N SER A 159 11.00 -10.95 -2.55
CA SER A 159 12.01 -11.13 -1.50
C SER A 159 11.88 -10.09 -0.39
N ASN A 160 11.40 -8.89 -0.74
CA ASN A 160 10.97 -7.84 0.17
C ASN A 160 9.71 -7.28 -0.47
N LEU A 161 8.57 -7.50 0.15
CA LEU A 161 7.31 -7.06 -0.42
C LEU A 161 7.11 -5.60 -0.08
N ASP A 162 7.55 -4.74 -0.98
CA ASP A 162 7.20 -3.33 -0.96
C ASP A 162 5.92 -3.17 -1.79
N LEU A 163 4.85 -2.77 -1.13
CA LEU A 163 3.57 -2.45 -1.75
C LEU A 163 3.26 -0.98 -1.51
N HIS A 164 2.44 -0.39 -2.36
CA HIS A 164 1.92 0.94 -2.11
C HIS A 164 0.38 0.90 -2.03
N PRO A 165 -0.26 1.90 -1.40
CA PRO A 165 -1.72 1.94 -1.32
C PRO A 165 -2.33 1.98 -2.71
N ALA A 166 -3.30 1.09 -2.98
CA ALA A 166 -4.03 1.08 -4.25
C ALA A 166 -4.93 2.32 -4.36
N ASP A 167 -5.02 2.91 -5.55
CA ASP A 167 -5.81 4.11 -5.82
C ASP A 167 -5.51 5.27 -4.85
N ALA A 168 -4.22 5.48 -4.54
CA ALA A 168 -3.79 6.58 -3.71
C ALA A 168 -4.07 7.92 -4.40
N ASP A 169 -4.69 8.84 -3.67
CA ASP A 169 -4.89 10.23 -4.09
C ASP A 169 -3.68 11.11 -3.72
N GLU A 170 -3.70 12.37 -4.19
CA GLU A 170 -2.62 13.33 -3.91
C GLU A 170 -2.48 13.66 -2.41
N ASP A 171 -3.54 13.44 -1.63
CA ASP A 171 -3.55 13.65 -0.18
C ASP A 171 -3.04 12.44 0.60
N CYS A 172 -2.72 11.32 -0.05
CA CYS A 172 -2.25 10.13 0.62
C CYS A 172 -0.82 10.32 1.15
N ILE A 173 -0.67 10.27 2.47
CA ILE A 173 0.65 10.42 3.12
C ILE A 173 1.44 9.12 3.22
N VAL A 174 0.80 7.98 2.95
CA VAL A 174 1.45 6.67 2.97
C VAL A 174 2.08 6.41 1.61
N GLU A 175 3.40 6.34 1.56
CA GLU A 175 4.13 6.06 0.32
C GLU A 175 4.17 4.58 0.00
N GLN A 176 4.45 3.76 1.02
CA GLN A 176 4.55 2.32 0.84
C GLN A 176 4.29 1.57 2.14
N ALA A 177 4.08 0.27 2.02
CA ALA A 177 4.06 -0.68 3.11
C ALA A 177 5.16 -1.73 2.89
N ILE A 178 5.97 -1.96 3.91
CA ILE A 178 7.05 -2.95 3.89
C ILE A 178 6.59 -4.18 4.66
N CYS A 179 6.67 -5.35 4.05
CA CYS A 179 6.42 -6.61 4.75
C CYS A 179 7.60 -7.00 5.63
N ASP A 180 7.35 -7.20 6.93
CA ASP A 180 8.39 -7.56 7.91
C ASP A 180 8.69 -9.06 7.94
N ASP A 181 7.95 -9.88 7.21
CA ASP A 181 8.12 -11.32 7.23
C ASP A 181 9.31 -11.74 6.36
N THR A 182 10.45 -11.93 6.99
CA THR A 182 11.69 -12.39 6.35
C THR A 182 11.59 -13.80 5.76
N ASP A 183 10.58 -14.57 6.17
CA ASP A 183 10.28 -15.91 5.66
C ASP A 183 9.34 -15.86 4.45
N PHE A 184 8.91 -14.68 4.05
CA PHE A 184 7.96 -14.47 2.96
C PHE A 184 8.62 -14.72 1.60
N ASN A 185 8.55 -15.98 1.18
CA ASN A 185 9.08 -16.44 -0.11
C ASN A 185 7.93 -16.60 -1.10
N TYR A 186 7.16 -15.51 -1.29
CA TYR A 186 5.97 -15.55 -2.12
C TYR A 186 6.33 -15.28 -3.58
N THR A 187 5.83 -16.10 -4.47
CA THR A 187 5.95 -15.89 -5.92
C THR A 187 4.59 -15.48 -6.45
N ILE A 188 4.50 -14.29 -7.01
CA ILE A 188 3.30 -13.80 -7.68
C ILE A 188 3.35 -14.05 -9.17
N THR A 189 2.19 -14.30 -9.73
CA THR A 189 1.94 -14.51 -11.15
C THR A 189 0.81 -13.59 -11.60
N LEU A 190 0.50 -13.58 -12.88
CA LEU A 190 -0.63 -12.84 -13.42
C LEU A 190 -1.97 -13.22 -12.75
N ASP A 191 -2.14 -14.47 -12.35
CA ASP A 191 -3.37 -14.97 -11.73
C ASP A 191 -3.60 -14.41 -10.32
N ASP A 192 -2.56 -13.91 -9.67
CA ASP A 192 -2.64 -13.30 -8.34
C ASP A 192 -3.02 -11.81 -8.40
N LEU A 193 -2.97 -11.21 -9.60
CA LEU A 193 -3.16 -9.79 -9.78
C LEU A 193 -4.63 -9.41 -9.93
N TRP A 194 -4.94 -8.25 -9.34
CA TRP A 194 -6.24 -7.61 -9.35
C TRP A 194 -6.13 -6.21 -9.97
N ILE A 195 -7.26 -5.72 -10.47
CA ILE A 195 -7.40 -4.34 -10.94
C ILE A 195 -8.62 -3.71 -10.27
N THR A 196 -8.49 -2.47 -9.82
CA THR A 196 -9.62 -1.69 -9.31
C THR A 196 -10.43 -1.13 -10.45
N PHE A 197 -11.68 -0.72 -10.17
CA PHE A 197 -12.51 -0.09 -11.19
C PHE A 197 -11.90 1.22 -11.70
N GLU A 198 -11.28 2.00 -10.84
CA GLU A 198 -10.63 3.27 -11.22
C GLU A 198 -9.46 3.05 -12.20
N GLN A 199 -8.71 1.97 -12.04
CA GLN A 199 -7.62 1.63 -12.97
C GLN A 199 -8.15 1.00 -14.26
N PHE A 200 -9.24 0.23 -14.17
CA PHE A 200 -9.91 -0.36 -15.32
C PHE A 200 -10.46 0.70 -16.29
N GLU A 201 -10.98 1.82 -15.77
CA GLU A 201 -11.50 2.93 -16.61
C GLU A 201 -10.40 3.69 -17.37
N LYS A 202 -9.12 3.50 -17.04
CA LYS A 202 -7.99 4.13 -17.73
C LYS A 202 -7.57 3.37 -18.99
N ILE A 203 -8.03 2.14 -19.17
CA ILE A 203 -7.75 1.29 -20.35
C ILE A 203 -8.80 1.52 -21.43
#